data_a5984c1b35c9c95d4f5a998eef982a8b
#
_entry.id   a5984c1b35c9c95d4f5a998eef982a8b
#
_cell.length_a   1.000
_cell.length_b   1.000
_cell.length_c   1.000
_cell.angle_alpha   90.00
_cell.angle_beta   90.00
_cell.angle_gamma   90.00
#
_symmetry.space_group_name_H-M   'P 1'
#
loop_
_entity.id
_entity.type
_entity.pdbx_description
1 polymer ?
#
loop_
_entity_poly.entity_id
_entity_poly.type
_entity_poly.pdbx_seq_one_letter_code
_entity_poly.pdbx_strand_id
1 'polypeptide(L)'
;MGEVIITGREVVNLVILLVYNLFIIFYLSKKVYQRWGVYMGRKTLHFLSGGVSIVLAPYLFRAVYLPFLLCFAMVLLTLAGHLWLGPFEWFQVKGNYADVYFCIMFTILVAAFWHYNPWIGVLSCLFMAWGDGITGVVRNIIYKRRTKSLWGNLAMLLLCVPLGYYLLGVIGVVGGVFASLIEKFEFIDDNISVPIGSALLMTALHMLI
;
A
#
# COMPACT_ATOMS: atom_id res chain seq x y z
N MET A 1 12.15 15.19 -25.14
CA MET A 1 12.23 14.27 -24.00
C MET A 1 13.64 14.34 -23.47
N GLY A 2 13.89 15.00 -22.33
CA GLY A 2 15.21 15.03 -21.73
C GLY A 2 15.59 13.64 -21.24
N GLU A 3 16.82 13.23 -21.43
CA GLU A 3 17.34 11.98 -20.86
C GLU A 3 17.18 12.03 -19.34
N VAL A 4 16.43 11.08 -18.80
CA VAL A 4 16.30 10.94 -17.34
C VAL A 4 17.53 10.24 -16.82
N ILE A 5 18.51 11.04 -16.39
CA ILE A 5 19.76 10.53 -15.81
C ILE A 5 19.46 10.10 -14.36
N ILE A 6 19.57 8.81 -14.08
CA ILE A 6 19.53 8.29 -12.71
C ILE A 6 20.78 8.77 -11.99
N THR A 7 20.59 9.46 -10.88
CA THR A 7 21.71 9.98 -10.08
C THR A 7 22.25 8.93 -9.10
N GLY A 8 23.53 9.04 -8.74
CA GLY A 8 24.12 8.17 -7.71
C GLY A 8 23.36 8.25 -6.37
N ARG A 9 22.80 9.42 -6.03
CA ARG A 9 21.95 9.59 -4.84
C ARG A 9 20.68 8.75 -4.90
N GLU A 10 20.00 8.67 -6.06
CA GLU A 10 18.80 7.84 -6.21
C GLU A 10 19.12 6.35 -6.10
N VAL A 11 20.29 5.92 -6.58
CA VAL A 11 20.75 4.53 -6.38
C VAL A 11 20.97 4.23 -4.89
N VAL A 12 21.60 5.14 -4.16
CA VAL A 12 21.77 5.01 -2.70
C VAL A 12 20.42 4.98 -1.99
N ASN A 13 19.49 5.85 -2.35
CA ASN A 13 18.13 5.87 -1.81
C ASN A 13 17.40 4.53 -2.07
N LEU A 14 17.54 3.97 -3.27
CA LEU A 14 16.97 2.65 -3.61
C LEU A 14 17.54 1.56 -2.70
N VAL A 15 18.86 1.53 -2.51
CA VAL A 15 19.52 0.53 -1.65
C VAL A 15 19.05 0.67 -0.19
N ILE A 16 18.96 1.89 0.32
CA ILE A 16 18.47 2.15 1.69
C ILE A 16 17.03 1.66 1.83
N LEU A 17 16.17 2.00 0.87
CA LEU A 17 14.76 1.62 0.90
C LEU A 17 14.57 0.11 0.73
N LEU A 18 15.41 -0.54 -0.08
CA LEU A 18 15.43 -2.00 -0.23
C LEU A 18 15.84 -2.68 1.09
N VAL A 19 16.94 -2.26 1.70
CA VAL A 19 17.41 -2.79 2.99
C VAL A 19 16.35 -2.58 4.08
N TYR A 20 15.73 -1.40 4.13
CA TYR A 20 14.62 -1.11 5.02
C TYR A 20 13.46 -2.10 4.83
N ASN A 21 13.00 -2.31 3.58
CA ASN A 21 11.91 -3.22 3.29
C ASN A 21 12.26 -4.67 3.66
N LEU A 22 13.46 -5.14 3.33
CA LEU A 22 13.92 -6.48 3.70
C LEU A 22 13.97 -6.65 5.23
N PHE A 23 14.42 -5.63 5.98
CA PHE A 23 14.39 -5.64 7.45
C PHE A 23 12.95 -5.74 7.98
N ILE A 24 12.01 -4.96 7.43
CA ILE A 24 10.59 -5.03 7.83
C ILE A 24 10.02 -6.41 7.50
N ILE A 25 10.27 -6.95 6.29
CA ILE A 25 9.72 -8.22 5.82
C ILE A 25 10.27 -9.40 6.63
N PHE A 26 11.59 -9.53 6.75
CA PHE A 26 12.22 -10.75 7.28
C PHE A 26 12.49 -10.72 8.79
N TYR A 27 12.54 -9.54 9.39
CA TYR A 27 12.80 -9.40 10.81
C TYR A 27 11.59 -8.90 11.60
N LEU A 28 11.11 -7.68 11.32
CA LEU A 28 10.10 -7.06 12.16
C LEU A 28 8.74 -7.73 12.04
N SER A 29 8.27 -7.99 10.82
CA SER A 29 6.97 -8.65 10.63
C SER A 29 6.97 -10.08 11.20
N LYS A 30 8.11 -10.77 11.12
CA LYS A 30 8.29 -12.10 11.74
C LYS A 30 8.21 -12.04 13.26
N LYS A 31 8.83 -11.03 13.90
CA LYS A 31 8.68 -10.81 15.36
C LYS A 31 7.24 -10.51 15.76
N VAL A 32 6.55 -9.67 14.97
CA VAL A 32 5.14 -9.34 15.19
C VAL A 32 4.28 -10.60 15.05
N TYR A 33 4.51 -11.40 14.01
CA TYR A 33 3.84 -12.68 13.80
C TYR A 33 3.98 -13.62 14.99
N GLN A 34 5.19 -13.78 15.53
CA GLN A 34 5.44 -14.66 16.69
C GLN A 34 4.63 -14.27 17.92
N ARG A 35 4.29 -13.00 18.08
CA ARG A 35 3.54 -12.50 19.24
C ARG A 35 2.03 -12.37 19.00
N TRP A 36 1.62 -12.00 17.78
CA TRP A 36 0.22 -11.64 17.46
C TRP A 36 -0.35 -12.35 16.23
N GLY A 37 0.37 -13.31 15.65
CA GLY A 37 -0.08 -14.13 14.53
C GLY A 37 0.06 -13.48 13.15
N VAL A 38 -0.25 -14.27 12.12
CA VAL A 38 -0.06 -13.93 10.70
C VAL A 38 -0.78 -12.64 10.28
N TYR A 39 -1.96 -12.41 10.84
CA TYR A 39 -2.76 -11.23 10.52
C TYR A 39 -2.02 -9.93 10.87
N MET A 40 -1.46 -9.84 12.08
CA MET A 40 -0.68 -8.68 12.52
C MET A 40 0.66 -8.57 11.79
N GLY A 41 1.31 -9.69 11.47
CA GLY A 41 2.50 -9.71 10.61
C GLY A 41 2.23 -9.03 9.25
N ARG A 42 1.11 -9.37 8.59
CA ARG A 42 0.67 -8.71 7.34
C ARG A 42 0.42 -7.20 7.52
N LYS A 43 -0.28 -6.81 8.59
CA LYS A 43 -0.57 -5.39 8.86
C LYS A 43 0.71 -4.58 9.12
N THR A 44 1.72 -5.19 9.71
CA THR A 44 3.07 -4.58 9.84
C THR A 44 3.66 -4.23 8.47
N LEU A 45 3.54 -5.15 7.49
CA LEU A 45 4.00 -4.89 6.12
C LEU A 45 3.21 -3.77 5.45
N HIS A 46 1.88 -3.77 5.59
CA HIS A 46 1.04 -2.71 5.06
C HIS A 46 1.48 -1.32 5.56
N PHE A 47 1.62 -1.17 6.88
CA PHE A 47 2.00 0.12 7.47
C PHE A 47 3.43 0.53 7.15
N LEU A 48 4.39 -0.33 7.46
CA LEU A 48 5.81 0.05 7.47
C LEU A 48 6.46 -0.18 6.11
N SER A 49 6.30 -1.34 5.50
CA SER A 49 6.90 -1.60 4.20
C SER A 49 6.18 -0.81 3.10
N GLY A 50 4.91 -1.07 2.85
CA GLY A 50 4.14 -0.41 1.80
C GLY A 50 3.94 1.08 2.07
N GLY A 51 3.29 1.43 3.18
CA GLY A 51 2.88 2.80 3.45
C GLY A 51 4.03 3.79 3.59
N VAL A 52 5.08 3.45 4.37
CA VAL A 52 6.25 4.33 4.51
C VAL A 52 7.02 4.46 3.20
N SER A 53 7.23 3.35 2.47
CA SER A 53 7.98 3.39 1.22
C SER A 53 7.29 4.23 0.16
N ILE A 54 5.96 4.15 0.03
CA ILE A 54 5.24 4.91 -1.00
C ILE A 54 5.19 6.42 -0.69
N VAL A 55 5.08 6.80 0.59
CA VAL A 55 5.15 8.22 0.99
C VAL A 55 6.52 8.82 0.65
N LEU A 56 7.58 8.06 0.88
CA LEU A 56 8.95 8.51 0.65
C LEU A 56 9.32 8.55 -0.84
N ALA A 57 8.69 7.73 -1.68
CA ALA A 57 9.08 7.55 -3.07
C ALA A 57 9.17 8.86 -3.87
N PRO A 58 8.19 9.80 -3.86
CA PRO A 58 8.29 11.06 -4.61
C PRO A 58 9.40 12.01 -4.12
N TYR A 59 9.83 11.88 -2.87
CA TYR A 59 10.93 12.68 -2.31
C TYR A 59 12.31 12.09 -2.61
N LEU A 60 12.38 10.77 -2.79
CA LEU A 60 13.63 10.04 -2.97
C LEU A 60 14.01 9.87 -4.44
N PHE A 61 13.02 9.85 -5.34
CA PHE A 61 13.19 9.55 -6.76
C PHE A 61 12.55 10.62 -7.64
N ARG A 62 13.25 11.01 -8.70
CA ARG A 62 12.74 11.93 -9.73
C ARG A 62 12.01 11.18 -10.84
N ALA A 63 12.54 10.01 -11.21
CA ALA A 63 12.01 9.17 -12.26
C ALA A 63 11.30 7.93 -11.72
N VAL A 64 10.33 7.44 -12.48
CA VAL A 64 9.54 6.25 -12.15
C VAL A 64 10.34 4.96 -12.08
N TYR A 65 11.48 4.86 -12.77
CA TYR A 65 12.17 3.59 -13.00
C TYR A 65 12.59 2.87 -11.71
N LEU A 66 13.19 3.58 -10.77
CA LEU A 66 13.68 2.97 -9.52
C LEU A 66 12.56 2.58 -8.54
N PRO A 67 11.55 3.45 -8.25
CA PRO A 67 10.42 3.02 -7.44
C PRO A 67 9.59 1.92 -8.11
N PHE A 68 9.44 1.94 -9.45
CA PHE A 68 8.80 0.85 -10.19
C PHE A 68 9.56 -0.46 -10.01
N LEU A 69 10.89 -0.47 -10.19
CA LEU A 69 11.71 -1.66 -10.00
C LEU A 69 11.60 -2.22 -8.58
N LEU A 70 11.57 -1.36 -7.56
CA LEU A 70 11.40 -1.79 -6.18
C LEU A 70 10.03 -2.46 -5.97
N CYS A 71 8.94 -1.85 -6.45
CA CYS A 71 7.60 -2.43 -6.35
C CYS A 71 7.50 -3.75 -7.11
N PHE A 72 8.05 -3.80 -8.33
CA PHE A 72 8.05 -5.02 -9.14
C PHE A 72 8.89 -6.15 -8.53
N ALA A 73 10.03 -5.84 -7.92
CA ALA A 73 10.81 -6.82 -7.16
C ALA A 73 10.01 -7.40 -5.99
N MET A 74 9.15 -6.59 -5.32
CA MET A 74 8.27 -7.10 -4.27
C MET A 74 7.16 -8.00 -4.83
N VAL A 75 6.64 -7.74 -6.03
CA VAL A 75 5.73 -8.67 -6.72
C VAL A 75 6.41 -10.01 -6.94
N LEU A 76 7.64 -10.00 -7.49
CA LEU A 76 8.39 -11.24 -7.73
C LEU A 76 8.70 -12.00 -6.45
N LEU A 77 9.08 -11.30 -5.38
CA LEU A 77 9.37 -11.91 -4.08
C LEU A 77 8.12 -12.58 -3.48
N THR A 78 6.98 -11.86 -3.46
CA THR A 78 5.74 -12.42 -2.90
C THR A 78 5.21 -13.57 -3.75
N LEU A 79 5.29 -13.47 -5.07
CA LEU A 79 4.88 -14.52 -5.98
C LEU A 79 5.78 -15.77 -5.86
N ALA A 80 7.10 -15.57 -5.73
CA ALA A 80 8.05 -16.66 -5.52
C ALA A 80 7.74 -17.46 -4.24
N GLY A 81 7.32 -16.78 -3.17
CA GLY A 81 6.87 -17.44 -1.94
C GLY A 81 5.68 -18.38 -2.19
N HIS A 82 4.72 -17.97 -3.01
CA HIS A 82 3.56 -18.82 -3.31
C HIS A 82 3.86 -19.98 -4.28
N LEU A 83 4.77 -19.78 -5.25
CA LEU A 83 4.96 -20.72 -6.34
C LEU A 83 6.14 -21.68 -6.15
N TRP A 84 7.26 -21.22 -5.56
CA TRP A 84 8.53 -21.97 -5.58
C TRP A 84 9.20 -22.16 -4.23
N LEU A 85 9.23 -21.11 -3.38
CA LEU A 85 9.97 -21.14 -2.11
C LEU A 85 9.14 -21.71 -0.95
N GLY A 86 7.83 -21.88 -1.14
CA GLY A 86 6.87 -22.07 -0.08
C GLY A 86 6.48 -20.75 0.58
N PRO A 87 5.23 -20.65 1.08
CA PRO A 87 4.71 -19.40 1.61
C PRO A 87 5.51 -18.92 2.83
N PHE A 88 5.76 -17.62 2.87
CA PHE A 88 6.35 -16.98 4.05
C PHE A 88 5.30 -16.89 5.16
N GLU A 89 5.25 -17.91 6.01
CA GLU A 89 4.18 -18.16 6.99
C GLU A 89 3.85 -16.97 7.90
N TRP A 90 4.79 -16.02 8.07
CA TRP A 90 4.57 -14.86 8.93
C TRP A 90 3.76 -13.74 8.29
N PHE A 91 3.45 -13.83 6.98
CA PHE A 91 2.53 -12.90 6.31
C PHE A 91 1.76 -13.52 5.14
N GLN A 92 2.19 -14.66 4.58
CA GLN A 92 1.49 -15.34 3.49
C GLN A 92 0.56 -16.44 4.05
N VAL A 93 -0.57 -16.62 3.39
CA VAL A 93 -1.52 -17.70 3.67
C VAL A 93 -1.69 -18.51 2.40
N LYS A 94 -1.51 -19.82 2.47
CA LYS A 94 -1.63 -20.71 1.31
C LYS A 94 -2.98 -20.52 0.60
N GLY A 95 -2.93 -20.30 -0.71
CA GLY A 95 -4.12 -20.07 -1.54
C GLY A 95 -4.71 -18.65 -1.46
N ASN A 96 -4.10 -17.72 -0.71
CA ASN A 96 -4.53 -16.33 -0.63
C ASN A 96 -3.44 -15.42 -1.20
N TYR A 97 -3.67 -14.83 -2.37
CA TYR A 97 -2.74 -13.97 -3.10
C TYR A 97 -2.90 -12.47 -2.83
N ALA A 98 -3.56 -12.08 -1.74
CA ALA A 98 -3.80 -10.68 -1.42
C ALA A 98 -2.52 -9.86 -1.23
N ASP A 99 -1.43 -10.47 -0.77
CA ASP A 99 -0.10 -9.87 -0.68
C ASP A 99 0.51 -9.58 -2.07
N VAL A 100 0.29 -10.49 -3.03
CA VAL A 100 0.70 -10.29 -4.43
C VAL A 100 -0.12 -9.16 -5.06
N TYR A 101 -1.45 -9.15 -4.87
CA TYR A 101 -2.31 -8.07 -5.36
C TYR A 101 -1.91 -6.72 -4.79
N PHE A 102 -1.56 -6.67 -3.50
CA PHE A 102 -1.02 -5.46 -2.86
C PHE A 102 0.20 -4.92 -3.62
N CYS A 103 1.21 -5.76 -3.87
CA CYS A 103 2.43 -5.36 -4.59
C CYS A 103 2.16 -4.98 -6.05
N ILE A 104 1.27 -5.71 -6.74
CA ILE A 104 0.86 -5.40 -8.13
C ILE A 104 0.23 -4.01 -8.19
N MET A 105 -0.69 -3.67 -7.27
CA MET A 105 -1.34 -2.37 -7.27
C MET A 105 -0.36 -1.23 -7.02
N PHE A 106 0.61 -1.39 -6.13
CA PHE A 106 1.70 -0.41 -5.98
C PHE A 106 2.47 -0.21 -7.29
N THR A 107 2.82 -1.30 -7.95
CA THR A 107 3.56 -1.25 -9.23
C THR A 107 2.77 -0.52 -10.31
N ILE A 108 1.48 -0.84 -10.47
CA ILE A 108 0.60 -0.22 -11.47
C ILE A 108 0.40 1.28 -11.17
N LEU A 109 0.08 1.63 -9.93
CA LEU A 109 -0.22 3.02 -9.57
C LEU A 109 1.02 3.91 -9.61
N VAL A 110 2.19 3.39 -9.22
CA VAL A 110 3.46 4.10 -9.41
C VAL A 110 3.72 4.34 -10.89
N ALA A 111 3.57 3.34 -11.74
CA ALA A 111 3.79 3.50 -13.18
C ALA A 111 2.81 4.48 -13.83
N ALA A 112 1.52 4.36 -13.50
CA ALA A 112 0.47 5.14 -14.15
C ALA A 112 0.46 6.62 -13.75
N PHE A 113 0.75 6.92 -12.48
CA PHE A 113 0.55 8.26 -11.93
C PHE A 113 1.82 9.08 -11.75
N TRP A 114 3.01 8.49 -11.88
CA TRP A 114 4.29 9.19 -11.62
C TRP A 114 4.47 10.47 -12.42
N HIS A 115 4.10 10.45 -13.70
CA HIS A 115 4.25 11.60 -14.60
C HIS A 115 3.01 12.49 -14.68
N TYR A 116 1.84 12.00 -14.26
CA TYR A 116 0.59 12.77 -14.28
C TYR A 116 0.41 13.57 -12.99
N ASN A 117 0.21 12.87 -11.90
CA ASN A 117 0.17 13.40 -10.54
C ASN A 117 0.55 12.29 -9.56
N PRO A 118 1.82 12.22 -9.11
CA PRO A 118 2.28 11.13 -8.26
C PRO A 118 1.49 11.01 -6.95
N TRP A 119 0.92 12.11 -6.45
CA TRP A 119 0.17 12.10 -5.20
C TRP A 119 -1.17 11.38 -5.30
N ILE A 120 -1.79 11.31 -6.49
CA ILE A 120 -2.98 10.47 -6.71
C ILE A 120 -2.60 8.98 -6.52
N GLY A 121 -1.53 8.53 -7.15
CA GLY A 121 -1.04 7.16 -7.01
C GLY A 121 -0.62 6.84 -5.57
N VAL A 122 0.18 7.72 -4.96
CA VAL A 122 0.64 7.58 -3.57
C VAL A 122 -0.54 7.50 -2.60
N LEU A 123 -1.49 8.42 -2.70
CA LEU A 123 -2.63 8.47 -1.78
C LEU A 123 -3.53 7.25 -1.92
N SER A 124 -3.75 6.77 -3.16
CA SER A 124 -4.50 5.53 -3.42
C SER A 124 -3.83 4.30 -2.81
N CYS A 125 -2.50 4.20 -2.91
CA CYS A 125 -1.71 3.18 -2.23
C CYS A 125 -1.80 3.30 -0.71
N LEU A 126 -1.79 4.53 -0.17
CA LEU A 126 -1.90 4.77 1.27
C LEU A 126 -3.28 4.41 1.83
N PHE A 127 -4.36 4.66 1.09
CA PHE A 127 -5.70 4.24 1.49
C PHE A 127 -5.78 2.71 1.61
N MET A 128 -5.12 1.97 0.73
CA MET A 128 -5.00 0.53 0.84
C MET A 128 -4.05 0.13 1.99
N ALA A 129 -2.85 0.72 2.06
CA ALA A 129 -1.82 0.29 3.01
C ALA A 129 -2.16 0.68 4.45
N TRP A 130 -2.41 1.97 4.71
CA TRP A 130 -2.70 2.48 6.03
C TRP A 130 -4.19 2.41 6.38
N GLY A 131 -5.08 2.65 5.41
CA GLY A 131 -6.52 2.60 5.61
C GLY A 131 -7.00 1.18 5.93
N ASP A 132 -6.75 0.19 5.07
CA ASP A 132 -7.04 -1.22 5.38
C ASP A 132 -6.15 -1.73 6.54
N GLY A 133 -4.94 -1.21 6.67
CA GLY A 133 -4.08 -1.48 7.81
C GLY A 133 -4.77 -1.18 9.14
N ILE A 134 -5.28 0.06 9.33
CA ILE A 134 -5.92 0.47 10.59
C ILE A 134 -7.26 -0.24 10.80
N THR A 135 -8.07 -0.48 9.76
CA THR A 135 -9.31 -1.25 9.89
C THR A 135 -9.03 -2.62 10.47
N GLY A 136 -7.98 -3.27 9.96
CA GLY A 136 -7.56 -4.57 10.42
C GLY A 136 -7.12 -4.59 11.88
N VAL A 137 -6.30 -3.62 12.28
CA VAL A 137 -5.83 -3.51 13.68
C VAL A 137 -7.01 -3.29 14.62
N VAL A 138 -7.90 -2.34 14.33
CA VAL A 138 -9.08 -2.03 15.16
C VAL A 138 -10.00 -3.24 15.26
N ARG A 139 -10.28 -3.92 14.15
CA ARG A 139 -11.13 -5.14 14.15
C ARG A 139 -10.51 -6.26 14.94
N ASN A 140 -9.19 -6.46 14.84
CA ASN A 140 -8.51 -7.49 15.61
C ASN A 140 -8.54 -7.21 17.12
N ILE A 141 -8.41 -5.95 17.53
CA ILE A 141 -8.49 -5.56 18.95
C ILE A 141 -9.90 -5.80 19.49
N ILE A 142 -10.94 -5.36 18.75
CA ILE A 142 -12.33 -5.40 19.25
C ILE A 142 -12.94 -6.80 19.11
N TYR A 143 -12.77 -7.46 17.96
CA TYR A 143 -13.51 -8.67 17.61
C TYR A 143 -12.65 -9.94 17.60
N LYS A 144 -11.32 -9.83 17.63
CA LYS A 144 -10.36 -10.95 17.53
C LYS A 144 -10.59 -11.85 16.30
N ARG A 145 -11.27 -11.35 15.27
CA ARG A 145 -11.57 -12.05 14.01
C ARG A 145 -11.70 -11.07 12.86
N ARG A 146 -11.53 -11.56 11.61
CA ARG A 146 -11.80 -10.76 10.40
C ARG A 146 -13.31 -10.49 10.32
N THR A 147 -13.71 -9.25 10.30
CA THR A 147 -15.11 -8.80 10.14
C THR A 147 -15.13 -7.48 9.39
N LYS A 148 -16.21 -7.19 8.66
CA LYS A 148 -16.50 -5.86 8.11
C LYS A 148 -17.35 -5.10 9.13
N SER A 149 -16.70 -4.37 10.02
CA SER A 149 -17.37 -3.67 11.13
C SER A 149 -17.36 -2.15 10.96
N LEU A 150 -18.36 -1.49 11.50
CA LEU A 150 -18.45 -0.01 11.51
C LEU A 150 -17.23 0.65 12.18
N TRP A 151 -16.70 0.06 13.24
CA TRP A 151 -15.51 0.59 13.94
C TRP A 151 -14.26 0.58 13.06
N GLY A 152 -14.09 -0.48 12.25
CA GLY A 152 -13.01 -0.53 11.27
C GLY A 152 -13.14 0.56 10.20
N ASN A 153 -14.35 0.73 9.64
CA ASN A 153 -14.61 1.78 8.65
C ASN A 153 -14.44 3.19 9.23
N LEU A 154 -14.90 3.43 10.47
CA LEU A 154 -14.69 4.70 11.14
C LEU A 154 -13.20 5.00 11.35
N ALA A 155 -12.42 4.01 11.77
CA ALA A 155 -10.97 4.15 11.90
C ALA A 155 -10.29 4.49 10.56
N MET A 156 -10.71 3.82 9.48
CA MET A 156 -10.23 4.15 8.12
C MET A 156 -10.59 5.57 7.73
N LEU A 157 -11.82 5.99 7.94
CA LEU A 157 -12.29 7.34 7.61
C LEU A 157 -11.49 8.40 8.39
N LEU A 158 -11.30 8.20 9.71
CA LEU A 158 -10.53 9.10 10.57
C LEU A 158 -9.05 9.21 10.18
N LEU A 159 -8.49 8.20 9.52
CA LEU A 159 -7.13 8.23 8.99
C LEU A 159 -7.08 8.79 7.56
N CYS A 160 -7.92 8.27 6.67
CA CYS A 160 -7.82 8.56 5.24
C CYS A 160 -8.29 9.98 4.88
N VAL A 161 -9.27 10.53 5.59
CA VAL A 161 -9.78 11.88 5.30
C VAL A 161 -8.75 12.97 5.62
N PRO A 162 -8.13 13.04 6.82
CA PRO A 162 -7.07 14.01 7.09
C PRO A 162 -5.85 13.84 6.19
N LEU A 163 -5.46 12.58 5.93
CA LEU A 163 -4.34 12.28 5.02
C LEU A 163 -4.64 12.75 3.60
N GLY A 164 -5.86 12.51 3.12
CA GLY A 164 -6.34 12.96 1.82
C GLY A 164 -6.33 14.48 1.72
N TYR A 165 -6.85 15.17 2.74
CA TYR A 165 -6.84 16.64 2.79
C TYR A 165 -5.42 17.20 2.74
N TYR A 166 -4.50 16.62 3.48
CA TYR A 166 -3.10 17.06 3.51
C TYR A 166 -2.39 16.93 2.17
N LEU A 167 -2.63 15.84 1.41
CA LEU A 167 -1.92 15.56 0.17
C LEU A 167 -2.60 16.14 -1.08
N LEU A 168 -3.93 16.13 -1.16
CA LEU A 168 -4.70 16.51 -2.35
C LEU A 168 -5.92 17.41 -2.05
N GLY A 169 -5.98 18.03 -0.87
CA GLY A 169 -7.09 18.89 -0.49
C GLY A 169 -8.45 18.19 -0.55
N VAL A 170 -9.45 18.87 -1.09
CA VAL A 170 -10.83 18.35 -1.17
C VAL A 170 -10.92 17.06 -1.99
N ILE A 171 -10.15 16.94 -3.08
CA ILE A 171 -10.11 15.72 -3.90
C ILE A 171 -9.69 14.51 -3.06
N GLY A 172 -8.66 14.69 -2.24
CA GLY A 172 -8.18 13.64 -1.34
C GLY A 172 -9.17 13.29 -0.24
N VAL A 173 -9.92 14.27 0.29
CA VAL A 173 -11.03 14.02 1.24
C VAL A 173 -12.08 13.11 0.62
N VAL A 174 -12.57 13.45 -0.58
CA VAL A 174 -13.56 12.64 -1.29
C VAL A 174 -13.01 11.25 -1.59
N GLY A 175 -11.74 11.15 -2.01
CA GLY A 175 -11.04 9.87 -2.19
C GLY A 175 -11.00 9.02 -0.91
N GLY A 176 -10.69 9.62 0.23
CA GLY A 176 -10.63 8.94 1.53
C GLY A 176 -11.99 8.43 2.03
N VAL A 177 -13.04 9.24 1.86
CA VAL A 177 -14.43 8.81 2.14
C VAL A 177 -14.79 7.62 1.25
N PHE A 178 -14.53 7.72 -0.05
CA PHE A 178 -14.84 6.68 -1.01
C PHE A 178 -14.07 5.39 -0.75
N ALA A 179 -12.79 5.48 -0.40
CA ALA A 179 -11.97 4.34 -0.01
C ALA A 179 -12.57 3.58 1.18
N SER A 180 -13.03 4.30 2.21
CA SER A 180 -13.69 3.72 3.37
C SER A 180 -15.03 3.07 3.02
N LEU A 181 -15.77 3.59 2.04
CA LEU A 181 -17.01 3.01 1.57
C LEU A 181 -16.76 1.72 0.77
N ILE A 182 -15.82 1.73 -0.18
CA ILE A 182 -15.49 0.55 -1.00
C ILE A 182 -14.98 -0.59 -0.12
N GLU A 183 -14.13 -0.32 0.87
CA GLU A 183 -13.58 -1.34 1.77
C GLU A 183 -14.68 -2.16 2.45
N LYS A 184 -15.89 -1.61 2.59
CA LYS A 184 -17.03 -2.31 3.18
C LYS A 184 -17.58 -3.43 2.29
N PHE A 185 -17.40 -3.36 0.97
CA PHE A 185 -17.90 -4.34 0.01
C PHE A 185 -16.89 -5.45 -0.23
N GLU A 186 -17.37 -6.72 -0.35
CA GLU A 186 -16.51 -7.91 -0.47
C GLU A 186 -16.52 -8.53 -1.88
N PHE A 187 -16.97 -7.78 -2.90
CA PHE A 187 -17.04 -8.30 -4.26
C PHE A 187 -15.67 -8.57 -4.91
N ILE A 188 -14.68 -7.76 -4.55
CA ILE A 188 -13.30 -7.85 -5.05
C ILE A 188 -12.37 -7.66 -3.85
N ASP A 189 -11.17 -8.24 -3.90
CA ASP A 189 -10.16 -8.08 -2.86
C ASP A 189 -9.86 -6.60 -2.60
N ASP A 190 -9.81 -6.21 -1.32
CA ASP A 190 -9.62 -4.81 -0.90
C ASP A 190 -8.30 -4.23 -1.43
N ASN A 191 -7.28 -5.07 -1.63
CA ASN A 191 -6.00 -4.65 -2.21
C ASN A 191 -6.10 -4.28 -3.70
N ILE A 192 -7.21 -4.56 -4.35
CA ILE A 192 -7.50 -4.16 -5.73
C ILE A 192 -8.53 -3.04 -5.76
N SER A 193 -9.68 -3.25 -5.10
CA SER A 193 -10.83 -2.35 -5.22
C SER A 193 -10.59 -0.98 -4.61
N VAL A 194 -9.95 -0.91 -3.43
CA VAL A 194 -9.67 0.34 -2.74
C VAL A 194 -8.71 1.23 -3.54
N PRO A 195 -7.51 0.77 -3.96
CA PRO A 195 -6.57 1.65 -4.65
C PRO A 195 -7.02 2.03 -6.06
N ILE A 196 -7.59 1.11 -6.84
CA ILE A 196 -8.08 1.43 -8.18
C ILE A 196 -9.27 2.39 -8.12
N GLY A 197 -10.27 2.08 -7.30
CA GLY A 197 -11.46 2.91 -7.19
C GLY A 197 -11.13 4.33 -6.72
N SER A 198 -10.25 4.46 -5.72
CA SER A 198 -9.81 5.77 -5.23
C SER A 198 -9.02 6.55 -6.29
N ALA A 199 -8.10 5.88 -7.01
CA ALA A 199 -7.32 6.51 -8.06
C ALA A 199 -8.20 7.03 -9.20
N LEU A 200 -9.14 6.21 -9.68
CA LEU A 200 -10.07 6.60 -10.75
C LEU A 200 -10.95 7.78 -10.33
N LEU A 201 -11.53 7.73 -9.12
CA LEU A 201 -12.36 8.84 -8.63
C LEU A 201 -11.56 10.13 -8.48
N MET A 202 -10.39 10.09 -7.83
CA MET A 202 -9.55 11.27 -7.64
C MET A 202 -9.07 11.84 -8.97
N THR A 203 -8.77 10.98 -9.95
CA THR A 203 -8.40 11.42 -11.31
C THR A 203 -9.56 12.11 -12.00
N ALA A 204 -10.76 11.54 -11.95
CA ALA A 204 -11.95 12.16 -12.55
C ALA A 204 -12.24 13.54 -11.93
N LEU A 205 -12.14 13.66 -10.61
CA LEU A 205 -12.29 14.95 -9.92
C LEU A 205 -11.19 15.95 -10.29
N HIS A 206 -9.94 15.48 -10.41
CA HIS A 206 -8.81 16.33 -10.78
C HIS A 206 -8.90 16.86 -12.22
N MET A 207 -9.58 16.15 -13.11
CA MET A 207 -9.84 16.61 -14.49
C MET A 207 -11.00 17.59 -14.59
N LEU A 208 -11.88 17.68 -13.58
CA LEU A 208 -13.04 18.56 -13.56
C LEU A 208 -12.77 19.93 -12.92
N ILE A 209 -11.66 20.06 -12.19
CA ILE A 209 -11.24 21.29 -11.49
C ILE A 209 -10.02 21.90 -12.18
#